data_f39dfcf884c720f462f206f15a229ed7
#
_entry.id   f39dfcf884c720f462f206f15a229ed7
#
_cell.length_a   1.000
_cell.length_b   1.000
_cell.length_c   1.000
_cell.angle_alpha   90.00
_cell.angle_beta   90.00
_cell.angle_gamma   90.00
#
_symmetry.space_group_name_H-M   'P 1'
#
loop_
_entity.id
_entity.type
_entity.pdbx_description
1 polymer ?
#
loop_
_entity_poly.entity_id
_entity_poly.type
_entity_poly.pdbx_seq_one_letter_code
_entity_poly.pdbx_strand_id
1 'polypeptide(L)'
;NMVDKIINYSSRESMGEWRNISSFIADDGDDSDGNIHMSQAESLANIVDDNYNNFNFDKFYVDAYNQESTPIGQRSPDCRNAITRRVEKGSLLVNYTGHGGEKGLTSERIIEVDQILDWKNYNQLALFVTATCEFGRFDNPELTSGGEYIILNPEGGGVALLTTTRYVYSHLNYTLNTHFINSLFEKENGEIPTLGDVFRQTKILSGTSINSNKFTLLGDPMMRLAFPKYNVKTTVFPDTLNALGKVSFHGEITTSDSVKLSDFNGIIYTTVFDKEILAKTQGHQSSTPMPYRNQKNILYKGTSTVKNG
;
A
#
# COMPACT_ATOMS: atom_id res chain seq x y z
N ASN A 1 1.01 19.50 -12.45
CA ASN A 1 -0.39 19.46 -12.00
C ASN A 1 -0.89 18.01 -11.91
N MET A 2 -2.13 17.76 -11.49
CA MET A 2 -2.69 16.41 -11.35
C MET A 2 -2.74 15.65 -12.69
N VAL A 3 -3.06 16.33 -13.78
CA VAL A 3 -3.09 15.74 -15.12
C VAL A 3 -1.69 15.24 -15.54
N ASP A 4 -0.65 16.02 -15.27
CA ASP A 4 0.73 15.62 -15.56
C ASP A 4 1.14 14.38 -14.77
N LYS A 5 0.72 14.25 -13.50
CA LYS A 5 0.95 13.06 -12.67
C LYS A 5 0.29 11.82 -13.27
N ILE A 6 -0.96 11.93 -13.74
CA ILE A 6 -1.71 10.82 -14.36
C ILE A 6 -1.03 10.38 -15.67
N ILE A 7 -0.62 11.34 -16.51
CA ILE A 7 0.11 11.06 -17.76
C ILE A 7 1.44 10.37 -17.44
N ASN A 8 2.22 10.94 -16.50
CA ASN A 8 3.51 10.39 -16.10
C ASN A 8 3.40 8.99 -15.51
N TYR A 9 2.34 8.69 -14.75
CA TYR A 9 2.10 7.38 -14.15
C TYR A 9 2.09 6.24 -15.18
N SER A 10 1.68 6.52 -16.41
CA SER A 10 1.66 5.57 -17.52
C SER A 10 2.94 5.59 -18.38
N SER A 11 3.91 6.46 -18.07
CA SER A 11 5.15 6.63 -18.84
C SER A 11 6.20 5.55 -18.52
N ARG A 12 7.28 5.52 -19.32
CA ARG A 12 8.42 4.61 -19.07
C ARG A 12 9.19 5.00 -17.81
N GLU A 13 9.22 6.27 -17.46
CA GLU A 13 9.90 6.83 -16.30
C GLU A 13 9.28 6.34 -14.99
N SER A 14 7.99 5.97 -15.03
CA SER A 14 7.26 5.39 -13.92
C SER A 14 7.36 3.87 -13.81
N MET A 15 8.12 3.19 -14.68
CA MET A 15 8.32 1.74 -14.56
C MET A 15 9.25 1.41 -13.40
N GLY A 16 8.92 0.39 -12.61
CA GLY A 16 9.75 -0.03 -11.50
C GLY A 16 9.19 -1.14 -10.64
N GLU A 17 10.03 -1.68 -9.78
CA GLU A 17 9.68 -2.77 -8.84
C GLU A 17 8.61 -2.36 -7.82
N TRP A 18 8.40 -1.06 -7.60
CA TRP A 18 7.38 -0.52 -6.70
C TRP A 18 5.95 -0.95 -7.05
N ARG A 19 5.72 -1.33 -8.33
CA ARG A 19 4.42 -1.81 -8.83
C ARG A 19 4.01 -3.17 -8.26
N ASN A 20 4.93 -3.89 -7.65
CA ASN A 20 4.68 -5.17 -6.97
C ASN A 20 4.62 -5.03 -5.45
N ILE A 21 4.60 -3.81 -4.91
CA ILE A 21 4.65 -3.59 -3.47
C ILE A 21 3.33 -2.97 -3.01
N SER A 22 2.70 -3.59 -2.02
CA SER A 22 1.55 -3.06 -1.30
C SER A 22 1.95 -2.77 0.14
N SER A 23 1.64 -1.58 0.62
CA SER A 23 1.99 -1.12 1.97
C SER A 23 0.74 -1.02 2.83
N PHE A 24 0.77 -1.63 4.00
CA PHE A 24 -0.31 -1.57 4.98
C PHE A 24 0.17 -0.85 6.24
N ILE A 25 -0.54 0.21 6.60
CA ILE A 25 -0.23 1.07 7.74
C ILE A 25 -1.39 0.95 8.72
N ALA A 26 -1.10 0.75 9.99
CA ALA A 26 -2.13 0.72 11.02
C ALA A 26 -1.75 1.53 12.24
N ASP A 27 -2.75 2.19 12.79
CA ASP A 27 -2.71 2.82 14.10
C ASP A 27 -2.58 1.77 15.22
N ASP A 28 -2.17 2.21 16.39
CA ASP A 28 -2.15 1.38 17.58
C ASP A 28 -3.45 1.48 18.39
N GLY A 29 -3.42 1.14 19.66
CA GLY A 29 -4.57 1.08 20.53
C GLY A 29 -4.83 2.37 21.28
N ASP A 30 -5.01 3.47 20.61
CA ASP A 30 -5.46 4.71 21.22
C ASP A 30 -6.77 4.47 22.03
N ASP A 31 -6.92 5.21 23.13
CA ASP A 31 -8.08 5.15 24.03
C ASP A 31 -8.39 3.72 24.52
N SER A 32 -9.30 3.02 23.87
CA SER A 32 -9.75 1.67 24.24
C SER A 32 -9.84 0.72 23.05
N ASP A 33 -9.24 1.10 21.91
CA ASP A 33 -9.37 0.35 20.65
C ASP A 33 -8.58 -0.97 20.63
N GLY A 34 -7.59 -1.12 21.53
CA GLY A 34 -6.77 -2.32 21.57
C GLY A 34 -6.09 -2.58 20.23
N ASN A 35 -6.22 -3.78 19.69
CA ASN A 35 -5.55 -4.17 18.44
C ASN A 35 -6.43 -4.03 17.20
N ILE A 36 -7.58 -3.33 17.27
CA ILE A 36 -8.58 -3.37 16.18
C ILE A 36 -8.00 -2.94 14.83
N HIS A 37 -7.28 -1.82 14.78
CA HIS A 37 -6.73 -1.27 13.54
C HIS A 37 -5.64 -2.16 12.95
N MET A 38 -4.73 -2.64 13.78
CA MET A 38 -3.68 -3.58 13.35
C MET A 38 -4.25 -4.90 12.86
N SER A 39 -5.26 -5.45 13.56
CA SER A 39 -5.92 -6.69 13.16
C SER A 39 -6.65 -6.55 11.83
N GLN A 40 -7.29 -5.41 11.59
CA GLN A 40 -7.93 -5.09 10.32
C GLN A 40 -6.91 -4.96 9.18
N ALA A 41 -5.82 -4.23 9.39
CA ALA A 41 -4.77 -4.07 8.39
C ALA A 41 -4.06 -5.39 8.08
N GLU A 42 -3.78 -6.22 9.09
CA GLU A 42 -3.20 -7.56 8.89
C GLU A 42 -4.15 -8.46 8.09
N SER A 43 -5.45 -8.41 8.38
CA SER A 43 -6.46 -9.18 7.63
C SER A 43 -6.53 -8.74 6.18
N LEU A 44 -6.47 -7.42 5.90
CA LEU A 44 -6.45 -6.89 4.52
C LEU A 44 -5.17 -7.30 3.78
N ALA A 45 -4.02 -7.24 4.45
CA ALA A 45 -2.76 -7.69 3.87
C ALA A 45 -2.80 -9.19 3.53
N ASN A 46 -3.35 -10.02 4.44
CA ASN A 46 -3.47 -11.46 4.22
C ASN A 46 -4.44 -11.80 3.08
N ILE A 47 -5.52 -11.02 2.86
CA ILE A 47 -6.40 -11.21 1.69
C ILE A 47 -5.59 -11.10 0.40
N VAL A 48 -4.70 -10.11 0.30
CA VAL A 48 -3.88 -9.93 -0.91
C VAL A 48 -2.79 -11.00 -0.99
N ASP A 49 -2.11 -11.32 0.11
CA ASP A 49 -1.02 -12.30 0.18
C ASP A 49 -1.49 -13.72 -0.18
N ASP A 50 -2.60 -14.15 0.40
CA ASP A 50 -3.14 -15.50 0.18
C ASP A 50 -3.74 -15.71 -1.22
N ASN A 51 -4.20 -14.64 -1.90
CA ASN A 51 -4.87 -14.73 -3.20
C ASN A 51 -4.04 -14.23 -4.39
N TYR A 52 -3.02 -13.38 -4.15
CA TYR A 52 -2.25 -12.69 -5.20
C TYR A 52 -0.76 -12.71 -4.89
N ASN A 53 -0.14 -13.88 -5.00
CA ASN A 53 1.25 -14.16 -4.65
C ASN A 53 2.32 -13.44 -5.52
N ASN A 54 1.91 -12.52 -6.38
CA ASN A 54 2.81 -11.68 -7.19
C ASN A 54 3.20 -10.37 -6.49
N PHE A 55 2.71 -10.12 -5.26
CA PHE A 55 2.95 -8.89 -4.53
C PHE A 55 3.81 -9.13 -3.30
N ASN A 56 4.61 -8.13 -2.98
CA ASN A 56 5.34 -8.05 -1.72
C ASN A 56 4.67 -7.02 -0.80
N PHE A 57 4.82 -7.22 0.50
CA PHE A 57 4.14 -6.41 1.50
C PHE A 57 5.11 -5.71 2.43
N ASP A 58 4.88 -4.41 2.63
CA ASP A 58 5.47 -3.68 3.74
C ASP A 58 4.39 -3.31 4.75
N LYS A 59 4.61 -3.66 6.01
CA LYS A 59 3.68 -3.42 7.11
C LYS A 59 4.28 -2.43 8.08
N PHE A 60 3.54 -1.35 8.36
CA PHE A 60 3.93 -0.26 9.23
C PHE A 60 2.86 -0.11 10.32
N TYR A 61 2.89 -1.01 11.30
CA TYR A 61 2.01 -0.92 12.46
C TYR A 61 2.70 -0.06 13.52
N VAL A 62 2.05 1.02 13.95
CA VAL A 62 2.64 2.00 14.88
C VAL A 62 3.18 1.31 16.12
N ASP A 63 2.41 0.36 16.67
CA ASP A 63 2.79 -0.44 17.85
C ASP A 63 4.00 -1.38 17.64
N ALA A 64 4.49 -1.54 16.40
CA ALA A 64 5.73 -2.28 16.13
C ALA A 64 6.99 -1.42 16.23
N TYR A 65 6.85 -0.11 16.45
CA TYR A 65 7.93 0.88 16.53
C TYR A 65 8.00 1.49 17.93
N ASN A 66 9.15 1.98 18.29
CA ASN A 66 9.30 2.73 19.53
C ASN A 66 8.48 4.02 19.50
N GLN A 67 7.89 4.34 20.64
CA GLN A 67 7.15 5.57 20.85
C GLN A 67 7.88 6.45 21.86
N GLU A 68 7.84 7.76 21.62
CA GLU A 68 8.47 8.78 22.43
C GLU A 68 7.41 9.71 22.99
N SER A 69 7.36 9.85 24.32
CA SER A 69 6.50 10.84 24.97
C SER A 69 7.08 12.23 24.84
N THR A 70 6.33 13.16 24.30
CA THR A 70 6.70 14.56 24.16
C THR A 70 5.68 15.47 24.87
N PRO A 71 6.02 16.75 25.15
CA PRO A 71 5.07 17.69 25.73
C PRO A 71 3.79 17.93 24.92
N ILE A 72 3.81 17.55 23.63
CA ILE A 72 2.68 17.70 22.69
C ILE A 72 2.09 16.37 22.25
N GLY A 73 2.29 15.30 23.04
CA GLY A 73 1.75 13.95 22.81
C GLY A 73 2.80 12.94 22.39
N GLN A 74 2.34 11.72 22.16
CA GLN A 74 3.19 10.61 21.69
C GLN A 74 3.70 10.87 20.27
N ARG A 75 4.85 10.29 19.94
CA ARG A 75 5.46 10.33 18.61
C ARG A 75 6.10 8.98 18.29
N SER A 76 6.13 8.61 17.01
CA SER A 76 6.85 7.44 16.50
C SER A 76 7.73 7.83 15.31
N PRO A 77 8.89 8.46 15.55
CA PRO A 77 9.76 8.98 14.49
C PRO A 77 10.26 7.89 13.54
N ASP A 78 10.57 6.71 14.07
CA ASP A 78 11.05 5.59 13.27
C ASP A 78 9.98 5.07 12.33
N CYS A 79 8.71 4.98 12.77
CA CYS A 79 7.58 4.62 11.93
C CYS A 79 7.36 5.69 10.83
N ARG A 80 7.31 6.97 11.21
CA ARG A 80 7.22 8.12 10.28
C ARG A 80 8.29 8.06 9.19
N ASN A 81 9.55 7.87 9.60
CA ASN A 81 10.68 7.78 8.67
C ASN A 81 10.60 6.53 7.77
N ALA A 82 10.15 5.40 8.30
CA ALA A 82 9.98 4.18 7.52
C ALA A 82 8.91 4.35 6.44
N ILE A 83 7.78 4.97 6.78
CA ILE A 83 6.70 5.31 5.83
C ILE A 83 7.20 6.28 4.76
N THR A 84 7.88 7.37 5.15
CA THR A 84 8.45 8.34 4.20
C THR A 84 9.36 7.64 3.19
N ARG A 85 10.32 6.85 3.66
CA ARG A 85 11.22 6.09 2.78
C ARG A 85 10.49 5.12 1.86
N ARG A 86 9.37 4.53 2.31
CA ARG A 86 8.58 3.65 1.47
C ARG A 86 7.82 4.42 0.40
N VAL A 87 7.17 5.52 0.74
CA VAL A 87 6.48 6.38 -0.21
C VAL A 87 7.45 6.88 -1.28
N GLU A 88 8.65 7.33 -0.89
CA GLU A 88 9.67 7.80 -1.82
C GLU A 88 10.24 6.70 -2.73
N LYS A 89 10.28 5.45 -2.25
CA LYS A 89 10.64 4.28 -3.08
C LYS A 89 9.47 3.74 -3.91
N GLY A 90 8.27 4.23 -3.65
CA GLY A 90 7.03 3.86 -4.31
C GLY A 90 6.37 2.59 -3.77
N SER A 91 5.07 2.55 -3.92
CA SER A 91 4.19 1.40 -3.70
C SER A 91 3.05 1.46 -4.69
N LEU A 92 2.52 0.32 -5.12
CA LEU A 92 1.30 0.29 -5.92
C LEU A 92 0.11 0.81 -5.11
N LEU A 93 0.04 0.34 -3.86
CA LEU A 93 -1.01 0.65 -2.90
C LEU A 93 -0.38 1.05 -1.55
N VAL A 94 -0.90 2.10 -0.94
CA VAL A 94 -0.67 2.45 0.47
C VAL A 94 -2.03 2.48 1.15
N ASN A 95 -2.28 1.50 2.02
CA ASN A 95 -3.55 1.35 2.73
C ASN A 95 -3.35 1.67 4.20
N TYR A 96 -4.08 2.64 4.71
CA TYR A 96 -4.07 3.06 6.11
C TYR A 96 -5.39 2.74 6.80
N THR A 97 -5.31 2.20 8.01
CA THR A 97 -6.45 1.94 8.90
C THR A 97 -6.13 2.48 10.29
N GLY A 98 -6.96 3.39 10.80
CA GLY A 98 -6.73 4.01 12.10
C GLY A 98 -7.42 5.34 12.29
N HIS A 99 -7.01 6.06 13.32
CA HIS A 99 -7.46 7.43 13.59
C HIS A 99 -6.82 8.44 12.66
N GLY A 100 -7.48 9.57 12.50
CA GLY A 100 -6.96 10.69 11.72
C GLY A 100 -7.93 11.86 11.69
N GLY A 101 -7.50 12.89 11.02
CA GLY A 101 -8.24 14.11 10.80
C GLY A 101 -7.65 14.88 9.62
N GLU A 102 -8.15 16.09 9.37
CA GLU A 102 -7.80 16.89 8.20
C GLU A 102 -6.27 17.12 8.04
N LYS A 103 -5.50 17.14 9.15
CA LYS A 103 -4.07 17.49 9.14
C LYS A 103 -3.11 16.32 9.13
N GLY A 104 -3.58 15.12 9.48
CA GLY A 104 -2.69 13.96 9.59
C GLY A 104 -3.35 12.71 10.11
N LEU A 105 -2.53 11.68 10.24
CA LEU A 105 -2.89 10.33 10.65
C LEU A 105 -2.18 9.97 11.95
N THR A 106 -2.89 9.30 12.84
CA THR A 106 -2.54 8.85 14.18
C THR A 106 -2.23 9.97 15.18
N SER A 107 -2.34 9.68 16.46
CA SER A 107 -1.91 10.55 17.56
C SER A 107 -0.39 10.76 17.57
N GLU A 108 0.38 9.77 17.11
CA GLU A 108 1.85 9.76 16.94
C GLU A 108 2.32 10.57 15.75
N ARG A 109 1.39 11.04 14.90
CA ARG A 109 1.65 11.87 13.72
C ARG A 109 2.61 11.22 12.72
N ILE A 110 2.32 9.99 12.35
CA ILE A 110 3.14 9.22 11.40
C ILE A 110 3.03 9.72 9.95
N ILE A 111 1.92 10.40 9.61
CA ILE A 111 1.75 11.14 8.36
C ILE A 111 1.10 12.48 8.67
N GLU A 112 1.75 13.58 8.29
CA GLU A 112 1.27 14.95 8.44
C GLU A 112 1.45 15.74 7.14
N VAL A 113 0.80 16.90 7.04
CA VAL A 113 0.82 17.75 5.85
C VAL A 113 2.23 18.16 5.44
N ASP A 114 3.09 18.56 6.39
CA ASP A 114 4.48 18.94 6.13
C ASP A 114 5.27 17.81 5.45
N GLN A 115 5.14 16.60 5.99
CA GLN A 115 5.78 15.39 5.44
C GLN A 115 5.25 15.07 4.03
N ILE A 116 3.92 15.20 3.80
CA ILE A 116 3.32 14.96 2.48
C ILE A 116 3.87 15.94 1.45
N LEU A 117 4.04 17.19 1.81
CA LEU A 117 4.59 18.24 0.94
C LEU A 117 6.08 18.01 0.60
N ASP A 118 6.82 17.34 1.46
CA ASP A 118 8.24 17.02 1.27
C ASP A 118 8.48 15.78 0.40
N TRP A 119 7.47 14.95 0.14
CA TRP A 119 7.62 13.73 -0.67
C TRP A 119 8.02 14.02 -2.12
N LYS A 120 9.03 13.29 -2.62
CA LYS A 120 9.59 13.45 -3.97
C LYS A 120 9.53 12.14 -4.77
N ASN A 121 8.36 11.58 -4.87
CA ASN A 121 8.12 10.31 -5.54
C ASN A 121 7.33 10.42 -6.86
N TYR A 122 7.55 11.48 -7.63
CA TYR A 122 6.80 11.81 -8.86
C TYR A 122 6.70 10.64 -9.87
N ASN A 123 7.74 9.82 -9.98
CA ASN A 123 7.77 8.66 -10.87
C ASN A 123 7.26 7.36 -10.23
N GLN A 124 6.84 7.41 -8.96
CA GLN A 124 6.50 6.21 -8.15
C GLN A 124 5.26 6.47 -7.29
N LEU A 125 4.24 7.06 -7.92
CA LEU A 125 3.02 7.49 -7.25
C LEU A 125 2.14 6.29 -6.86
N ALA A 126 1.71 6.25 -5.61
CA ALA A 126 0.82 5.21 -5.11
C ALA A 126 -0.67 5.58 -5.27
N LEU A 127 -1.52 4.54 -5.30
CA LEU A 127 -2.89 4.70 -4.85
C LEU A 127 -2.90 4.71 -3.32
N PHE A 128 -3.42 5.77 -2.71
CA PHE A 128 -3.66 5.80 -1.27
C PHE A 128 -5.10 5.39 -0.95
N VAL A 129 -5.26 4.64 0.13
CA VAL A 129 -6.53 4.35 0.77
C VAL A 129 -6.40 4.73 2.24
N THR A 130 -7.24 5.64 2.71
CA THR A 130 -7.22 6.10 4.10
C THR A 130 -8.57 5.85 4.76
N ALA A 131 -8.67 4.70 5.44
CA ALA A 131 -9.86 4.29 6.18
C ALA A 131 -9.85 4.93 7.59
N THR A 132 -10.08 6.24 7.63
CA THR A 132 -9.99 7.10 8.82
C THR A 132 -10.99 8.26 8.74
N CYS A 133 -11.05 9.11 9.77
CA CYS A 133 -11.95 10.26 9.82
C CYS A 133 -11.38 11.46 9.05
N GLU A 134 -12.21 12.14 8.23
CA GLU A 134 -12.02 13.50 7.70
C GLU A 134 -10.70 13.81 6.97
N PHE A 135 -9.83 12.84 6.74
CA PHE A 135 -8.51 13.09 6.14
C PHE A 135 -8.59 13.69 4.72
N GLY A 136 -9.68 13.42 3.99
CA GLY A 136 -9.95 14.01 2.67
C GLY A 136 -11.13 15.01 2.69
N ARG A 137 -11.30 15.81 3.72
CA ARG A 137 -12.35 16.82 3.82
C ARG A 137 -12.04 18.03 2.95
N PHE A 138 -12.25 17.90 1.65
CA PHE A 138 -11.96 18.90 0.62
C PHE A 138 -12.95 20.09 0.58
N ASP A 139 -14.02 20.03 1.33
CA ASP A 139 -15.04 21.08 1.39
C ASP A 139 -14.86 22.03 2.61
N ASN A 140 -13.72 21.98 3.27
CA ASN A 140 -13.37 22.95 4.32
C ASN A 140 -12.69 24.18 3.68
N PRO A 141 -13.33 25.37 3.67
CA PRO A 141 -12.76 26.55 3.04
C PRO A 141 -11.58 27.17 3.81
N GLU A 142 -11.36 26.75 5.07
CA GLU A 142 -10.33 27.34 5.95
C GLU A 142 -9.03 26.54 5.90
N LEU A 143 -9.08 25.29 5.41
CA LEU A 143 -7.93 24.38 5.48
C LEU A 143 -7.91 23.44 4.29
N THR A 144 -6.76 23.31 3.63
CA THR A 144 -6.51 22.22 2.68
C THR A 144 -6.08 20.98 3.48
N SER A 145 -6.81 19.89 3.30
CA SER A 145 -6.60 18.65 4.05
C SER A 145 -5.35 17.87 3.60
N GLY A 146 -4.85 17.00 4.47
CA GLY A 146 -3.74 16.09 4.13
C GLY A 146 -4.06 15.21 2.92
N GLY A 147 -5.31 14.75 2.80
CA GLY A 147 -5.77 13.98 1.65
C GLY A 147 -5.69 14.77 0.34
N GLU A 148 -6.04 16.06 0.35
CA GLU A 148 -5.86 16.91 -0.82
C GLU A 148 -4.36 17.07 -1.16
N TYR A 149 -3.50 17.29 -0.16
CA TYR A 149 -2.06 17.42 -0.39
C TYR A 149 -1.42 16.14 -0.95
N ILE A 150 -1.91 14.94 -0.62
CA ILE A 150 -1.46 13.71 -1.29
C ILE A 150 -1.63 13.82 -2.82
N ILE A 151 -2.72 14.40 -3.27
CA ILE A 151 -3.01 14.56 -4.70
C ILE A 151 -2.33 15.79 -5.29
N LEU A 152 -2.30 16.90 -4.55
CA LEU A 152 -1.86 18.21 -5.04
C LEU A 152 -0.34 18.43 -4.98
N ASN A 153 0.41 17.64 -4.20
CA ASN A 153 1.87 17.75 -4.16
C ASN A 153 2.45 17.62 -5.59
N PRO A 154 3.12 18.66 -6.13
CA PRO A 154 3.60 18.64 -7.51
C PRO A 154 4.81 17.72 -7.73
N GLU A 155 5.56 17.38 -6.68
CA GLU A 155 6.78 16.57 -6.75
C GLU A 155 6.59 15.12 -6.30
N GLY A 156 5.39 14.79 -5.75
CA GLY A 156 5.16 13.46 -5.20
C GLY A 156 3.72 13.20 -4.76
N GLY A 157 3.59 12.44 -3.68
CA GLY A 157 2.31 12.03 -3.11
C GLY A 157 1.70 10.82 -3.79
N GLY A 158 0.42 10.88 -4.11
CA GLY A 158 -0.34 9.81 -4.75
C GLY A 158 -0.87 10.19 -6.13
N VAL A 159 -1.21 9.17 -6.92
CA VAL A 159 -1.88 9.34 -8.21
C VAL A 159 -3.41 9.34 -8.05
N ALA A 160 -3.90 8.69 -7.00
CA ALA A 160 -5.30 8.71 -6.58
C ALA A 160 -5.40 8.45 -5.07
N LEU A 161 -6.52 8.80 -4.49
CA LEU A 161 -6.80 8.61 -3.06
C LEU A 161 -8.26 8.22 -2.85
N LEU A 162 -8.49 7.08 -2.20
CA LEU A 162 -9.77 6.73 -1.59
C LEU A 162 -9.75 7.16 -0.12
N THR A 163 -10.62 8.06 0.27
CA THR A 163 -10.60 8.70 1.59
C THR A 163 -11.98 9.08 2.09
N THR A 164 -12.05 9.58 3.30
CA THR A 164 -13.30 10.04 3.91
C THR A 164 -13.35 11.55 4.06
N THR A 165 -14.56 12.11 4.00
CA THR A 165 -14.82 13.53 4.15
C THR A 165 -15.45 13.90 5.49
N ARG A 166 -15.76 12.91 6.33
CA ARG A 166 -16.46 13.08 7.63
C ARG A 166 -16.03 11.99 8.61
N TYR A 167 -16.45 12.11 9.86
CA TYR A 167 -16.30 11.07 10.89
C TYR A 167 -16.92 9.76 10.45
N VAL A 168 -16.20 8.67 10.67
CA VAL A 168 -16.56 7.30 10.27
C VAL A 168 -16.34 6.33 11.43
N TYR A 169 -16.91 5.12 11.30
CA TYR A 169 -16.80 4.05 12.29
C TYR A 169 -15.88 2.94 11.80
N SER A 170 -14.94 2.49 12.63
CA SER A 170 -13.87 1.56 12.29
C SER A 170 -14.39 0.26 11.64
N HIS A 171 -15.41 -0.39 12.20
CA HIS A 171 -15.93 -1.65 11.65
C HIS A 171 -16.55 -1.51 10.26
N LEU A 172 -17.23 -0.38 9.99
CA LEU A 172 -17.77 -0.09 8.65
C LEU A 172 -16.67 0.30 7.66
N ASN A 173 -15.60 0.97 8.13
CA ASN A 173 -14.40 1.23 7.34
C ASN A 173 -13.75 -0.07 6.90
N TYR A 174 -13.58 -1.02 7.82
CA TYR A 174 -12.99 -2.32 7.53
C TYR A 174 -13.82 -3.09 6.47
N THR A 175 -15.14 -3.11 6.62
CA THR A 175 -16.04 -3.74 5.63
C THR A 175 -15.88 -3.11 4.25
N LEU A 176 -15.90 -1.78 4.17
CA LEU A 176 -15.75 -1.08 2.88
C LEU A 176 -14.33 -1.30 2.29
N ASN A 177 -13.29 -1.23 3.11
CA ASN A 177 -11.92 -1.43 2.68
C ASN A 177 -11.69 -2.88 2.20
N THR A 178 -12.31 -3.87 2.84
CA THR A 178 -12.30 -5.27 2.37
C THR A 178 -12.94 -5.41 0.99
N HIS A 179 -14.11 -4.81 0.78
CA HIS A 179 -14.76 -4.80 -0.54
C HIS A 179 -13.90 -4.08 -1.59
N PHE A 180 -13.23 -2.99 -1.19
CA PHE A 180 -12.35 -2.25 -2.08
C PHE A 180 -11.13 -3.08 -2.50
N ILE A 181 -10.44 -3.72 -1.55
CA ILE A 181 -9.29 -4.58 -1.82
C ILE A 181 -9.69 -5.74 -2.75
N ASN A 182 -10.78 -6.43 -2.45
CA ASN A 182 -11.24 -7.52 -3.32
C ASN A 182 -11.54 -7.02 -4.74
N SER A 183 -12.29 -5.93 -4.88
CA SER A 183 -12.63 -5.35 -6.19
C SER A 183 -11.41 -4.81 -6.95
N LEU A 184 -10.38 -4.31 -6.24
CA LEU A 184 -9.18 -3.75 -6.86
C LEU A 184 -8.31 -4.82 -7.51
N PHE A 185 -8.17 -5.97 -6.86
CA PHE A 185 -7.30 -7.05 -7.31
C PHE A 185 -8.03 -8.07 -8.22
N GLU A 186 -9.35 -8.06 -8.24
CA GLU A 186 -10.14 -8.92 -9.13
C GLU A 186 -10.11 -8.40 -10.56
N LYS A 187 -9.73 -9.29 -11.51
CA LYS A 187 -9.74 -8.96 -12.94
C LYS A 187 -11.14 -9.14 -13.51
N GLU A 188 -11.62 -8.15 -14.24
CA GLU A 188 -12.85 -8.23 -15.00
C GLU A 188 -12.52 -8.54 -16.47
N ASN A 189 -12.98 -9.67 -16.99
CA ASN A 189 -12.67 -10.16 -18.36
C ASN A 189 -11.15 -10.24 -18.66
N GLY A 190 -10.34 -10.57 -17.65
CA GLY A 190 -8.87 -10.64 -17.76
C GLY A 190 -8.14 -9.29 -17.66
N GLU A 191 -8.88 -8.20 -17.57
CA GLU A 191 -8.36 -6.83 -17.45
C GLU A 191 -8.46 -6.31 -16.01
N ILE A 192 -7.51 -5.46 -15.62
CA ILE A 192 -7.60 -4.72 -14.36
C ILE A 192 -8.72 -3.68 -14.49
N PRO A 193 -9.66 -3.59 -13.53
CA PRO A 193 -10.75 -2.63 -13.60
C PRO A 193 -10.24 -1.19 -13.45
N THR A 194 -11.04 -0.22 -13.90
CA THR A 194 -10.77 1.19 -13.63
C THR A 194 -11.01 1.52 -12.15
N LEU A 195 -10.36 2.55 -11.63
CA LEU A 195 -10.58 2.98 -10.23
C LEU A 195 -12.04 3.37 -9.96
N GLY A 196 -12.71 3.93 -10.95
CA GLY A 196 -14.14 4.25 -10.86
C GLY A 196 -15.01 2.99 -10.77
N ASP A 197 -14.72 1.95 -11.55
CA ASP A 197 -15.44 0.66 -11.48
C ASP A 197 -15.19 -0.03 -10.14
N VAL A 198 -13.93 -0.07 -9.69
CA VAL A 198 -13.56 -0.59 -8.36
C VAL A 198 -14.36 0.13 -7.27
N PHE A 199 -14.37 1.47 -7.30
CA PHE A 199 -15.07 2.24 -6.29
C PHE A 199 -16.60 2.07 -6.37
N ARG A 200 -17.17 2.04 -7.57
CA ARG A 200 -18.59 1.76 -7.79
C ARG A 200 -18.96 0.38 -7.23
N GLN A 201 -18.20 -0.65 -7.54
CA GLN A 201 -18.42 -2.01 -7.02
C GLN A 201 -18.30 -2.05 -5.50
N THR A 202 -17.28 -1.41 -4.94
CA THR A 202 -17.10 -1.25 -3.49
C THR A 202 -18.34 -0.66 -2.82
N LYS A 203 -18.90 0.41 -3.40
CA LYS A 203 -20.13 1.05 -2.88
C LYS A 203 -21.34 0.10 -2.96
N ILE A 204 -21.50 -0.63 -4.06
CA ILE A 204 -22.58 -1.60 -4.23
C ILE A 204 -22.50 -2.69 -3.15
N LEU A 205 -21.32 -3.28 -2.96
CA LEU A 205 -21.10 -4.35 -1.98
C LEU A 205 -21.24 -3.86 -0.53
N SER A 206 -20.85 -2.62 -0.25
CA SER A 206 -20.93 -2.01 1.07
C SER A 206 -22.35 -1.49 1.42
N GLY A 207 -23.23 -1.44 0.44
CA GLY A 207 -24.61 -0.96 0.62
C GLY A 207 -24.69 0.50 1.06
N THR A 208 -25.83 0.87 1.64
CA THR A 208 -26.13 2.23 2.09
C THR A 208 -25.67 2.51 3.52
N SER A 209 -24.51 2.00 3.92
CA SER A 209 -23.98 2.28 5.25
C SER A 209 -23.64 3.78 5.42
N ILE A 210 -23.70 4.26 6.65
CA ILE A 210 -23.35 5.66 6.95
C ILE A 210 -21.93 6.01 6.51
N ASN A 211 -20.98 5.07 6.60
CA ASN A 211 -19.61 5.31 6.14
C ASN A 211 -19.53 5.30 4.62
N SER A 212 -20.28 4.44 3.93
CA SER A 212 -20.25 4.35 2.48
C SER A 212 -20.47 5.71 1.81
N ASN A 213 -21.40 6.53 2.33
CA ASN A 213 -21.69 7.87 1.80
C ASN A 213 -20.57 8.90 2.05
N LYS A 214 -19.66 8.62 2.98
CA LYS A 214 -18.59 9.54 3.39
C LYS A 214 -17.26 9.26 2.69
N PHE A 215 -17.13 8.10 2.06
CA PHE A 215 -15.97 7.79 1.22
C PHE A 215 -16.08 8.43 -0.14
N THR A 216 -14.97 8.99 -0.59
CA THR A 216 -14.80 9.61 -1.91
C THR A 216 -13.52 9.13 -2.58
N LEU A 217 -13.52 9.13 -3.90
CA LEU A 217 -12.33 8.90 -4.73
C LEU A 217 -11.86 10.24 -5.28
N LEU A 218 -10.66 10.66 -4.91
CA LEU A 218 -9.95 11.79 -5.48
C LEU A 218 -8.93 11.27 -6.49
N GLY A 219 -9.05 11.65 -7.75
CA GLY A 219 -8.24 11.18 -8.86
C GLY A 219 -9.05 10.98 -10.12
N ASP A 220 -8.45 10.36 -11.13
CA ASP A 220 -9.13 10.02 -12.37
C ASP A 220 -9.83 8.66 -12.24
N PRO A 221 -11.18 8.61 -12.30
CA PRO A 221 -11.92 7.36 -12.19
C PRO A 221 -11.69 6.40 -13.38
N MET A 222 -11.24 6.90 -14.52
CA MET A 222 -10.95 6.07 -15.69
C MET A 222 -9.55 5.43 -15.64
N MET A 223 -8.72 5.86 -14.71
CA MET A 223 -7.38 5.31 -14.55
C MET A 223 -7.41 3.85 -14.08
N ARG A 224 -6.49 3.05 -14.63
CA ARG A 224 -6.17 1.70 -14.15
C ARG A 224 -4.85 1.73 -13.41
N LEU A 225 -4.74 0.98 -12.32
CA LEU A 225 -3.45 0.86 -11.63
C LEU A 225 -2.44 0.10 -12.49
N ALA A 226 -1.18 0.43 -12.25
CA ALA A 226 -0.05 -0.10 -12.99
C ALA A 226 0.32 -1.54 -12.55
N PHE A 227 -0.64 -2.44 -12.57
CA PHE A 227 -0.40 -3.85 -12.28
C PHE A 227 0.57 -4.47 -13.28
N PRO A 228 1.38 -5.46 -12.88
CA PRO A 228 2.23 -6.22 -13.78
C PRO A 228 1.41 -6.89 -14.88
N LYS A 229 1.86 -6.76 -16.13
CA LYS A 229 1.21 -7.38 -17.30
C LYS A 229 1.65 -8.82 -17.53
N TYR A 230 2.88 -9.13 -17.16
CA TYR A 230 3.50 -10.44 -17.41
C TYR A 230 3.79 -11.13 -16.11
N ASN A 231 3.78 -12.45 -16.14
CA ASN A 231 4.21 -13.28 -15.03
C ASN A 231 5.68 -13.72 -15.24
N VAL A 232 6.39 -13.88 -14.16
CA VAL A 232 7.71 -14.52 -14.15
C VAL A 232 7.54 -15.86 -13.47
N LYS A 233 7.60 -16.95 -14.27
CA LYS A 233 7.61 -18.29 -13.74
C LYS A 233 9.02 -18.66 -13.35
N THR A 234 9.27 -18.88 -12.07
CA THR A 234 10.60 -19.18 -11.54
C THR A 234 10.72 -20.65 -11.13
N THR A 235 11.91 -21.21 -11.34
CA THR A 235 12.33 -22.49 -10.79
C THR A 235 13.63 -22.28 -10.05
N VAL A 236 13.69 -22.76 -8.82
CA VAL A 236 14.87 -22.64 -7.94
C VAL A 236 15.49 -24.01 -7.74
N PHE A 237 16.81 -24.09 -7.85
CA PHE A 237 17.53 -25.34 -7.61
C PHE A 237 18.87 -25.08 -6.91
N PRO A 238 19.17 -25.76 -5.80
CA PRO A 238 18.25 -26.63 -5.03
C PRO A 238 17.14 -25.81 -4.36
N ASP A 239 16.06 -26.45 -3.94
CA ASP A 239 14.94 -25.84 -3.23
C ASP A 239 15.28 -25.42 -1.79
N THR A 240 16.37 -25.97 -1.27
CA THR A 240 16.86 -25.69 0.08
C THR A 240 18.22 -25.02 0.03
N LEU A 241 18.34 -23.83 0.63
CA LEU A 241 19.58 -23.08 0.78
C LEU A 241 20.33 -23.49 2.04
N ASN A 242 21.54 -23.98 1.84
CA ASN A 242 22.50 -24.18 2.94
C ASN A 242 23.45 -22.97 3.04
N ALA A 243 23.98 -22.72 4.23
CA ALA A 243 25.00 -21.70 4.43
C ALA A 243 26.18 -21.95 3.50
N LEU A 244 26.65 -20.92 2.79
CA LEU A 244 27.69 -20.96 1.77
C LEU A 244 27.36 -21.83 0.53
N GLY A 245 26.12 -22.34 0.44
CA GLY A 245 25.65 -23.11 -0.72
C GLY A 245 25.44 -22.23 -1.95
N LYS A 246 25.55 -22.84 -3.13
CA LYS A 246 25.24 -22.22 -4.42
C LYS A 246 23.80 -22.53 -4.79
N VAL A 247 23.03 -21.51 -5.20
CA VAL A 247 21.67 -21.68 -5.71
C VAL A 247 21.60 -21.10 -7.12
N SER A 248 20.82 -21.72 -7.99
CA SER A 248 20.55 -21.25 -9.33
C SER A 248 19.05 -20.97 -9.48
N PHE A 249 18.73 -19.79 -10.00
CA PHE A 249 17.38 -19.40 -10.35
C PHE A 249 17.24 -19.44 -11.87
N HIS A 250 16.21 -20.11 -12.34
CA HIS A 250 15.80 -20.09 -13.74
C HIS A 250 14.42 -19.45 -13.81
N GLY A 251 14.18 -18.62 -14.83
CA GLY A 251 12.91 -17.96 -14.99
C GLY A 251 12.49 -17.86 -16.45
N GLU A 252 11.18 -17.85 -16.66
CA GLU A 252 10.55 -17.60 -17.95
C GLU A 252 9.53 -16.50 -17.80
N ILE A 253 9.47 -15.61 -18.81
CA ILE A 253 8.44 -14.57 -18.89
C ILE A 253 7.23 -15.17 -19.62
N THR A 254 6.08 -15.09 -18.98
CA THR A 254 4.84 -15.65 -19.53
C THR A 254 3.70 -14.64 -19.53
N THR A 255 2.71 -14.88 -20.36
CA THR A 255 1.40 -14.23 -20.28
C THR A 255 0.64 -14.69 -19.03
N SER A 256 -0.52 -14.07 -18.74
CA SER A 256 -1.48 -14.56 -17.73
C SER A 256 -1.86 -16.02 -17.93
N ASP A 257 -1.94 -16.47 -19.18
CA ASP A 257 -2.32 -17.84 -19.56
C ASP A 257 -1.13 -18.80 -19.58
N SER A 258 -0.03 -18.42 -18.95
CA SER A 258 1.21 -19.23 -18.84
C SER A 258 1.90 -19.54 -20.18
N VAL A 259 1.63 -18.79 -21.22
CA VAL A 259 2.32 -18.91 -22.52
C VAL A 259 3.62 -18.15 -22.48
N LYS A 260 4.74 -18.81 -22.77
CA LYS A 260 6.08 -18.18 -22.81
C LYS A 260 6.15 -17.10 -23.89
N LEU A 261 6.70 -15.96 -23.55
CA LEU A 261 6.95 -14.83 -24.44
C LEU A 261 8.35 -14.91 -25.06
N SER A 262 8.51 -15.74 -26.08
CA SER A 262 9.81 -15.99 -26.73
C SER A 262 10.44 -14.75 -27.36
N ASP A 263 9.68 -13.72 -27.66
CA ASP A 263 10.18 -12.46 -28.23
C ASP A 263 10.56 -11.42 -27.16
N PHE A 264 10.33 -11.74 -25.88
CA PHE A 264 10.61 -10.81 -24.79
C PHE A 264 12.12 -10.70 -24.57
N ASN A 265 12.65 -9.47 -24.62
CA ASN A 265 14.02 -9.13 -24.27
C ASN A 265 14.00 -7.94 -23.31
N GLY A 266 14.72 -8.05 -22.19
CA GLY A 266 14.66 -7.04 -21.14
C GLY A 266 15.60 -7.29 -19.97
N ILE A 267 15.29 -6.65 -18.86
CA ILE A 267 16.03 -6.79 -17.59
C ILE A 267 15.07 -7.31 -16.54
N ILE A 268 15.52 -8.31 -15.76
CA ILE A 268 14.83 -8.76 -14.57
C ILE A 268 15.57 -8.23 -13.33
N TYR A 269 14.79 -7.72 -12.38
CA TYR A 269 15.25 -7.31 -11.06
C TYR A 269 14.86 -8.39 -10.07
N THR A 270 15.86 -9.14 -9.59
CA THR A 270 15.63 -10.26 -8.68
C THR A 270 15.85 -9.82 -7.24
N THR A 271 14.87 -10.07 -6.38
CA THR A 271 15.01 -9.95 -4.93
C THR A 271 14.72 -11.31 -4.29
N VAL A 272 15.65 -11.79 -3.49
CA VAL A 272 15.48 -13.03 -2.72
C VAL A 272 15.31 -12.65 -1.26
N PHE A 273 14.15 -12.95 -0.72
CA PHE A 273 13.85 -12.74 0.69
C PHE A 273 14.23 -13.98 1.50
N ASP A 274 14.56 -13.77 2.75
CA ASP A 274 14.59 -14.81 3.76
C ASP A 274 13.16 -15.32 4.02
N LYS A 275 13.06 -16.46 4.72
CA LYS A 275 11.75 -16.98 5.13
C LYS A 275 10.95 -15.93 5.90
N GLU A 276 9.64 -15.97 5.73
CA GLU A 276 8.70 -15.19 6.54
C GLU A 276 8.88 -15.53 8.02
N ILE A 277 8.81 -14.51 8.85
CA ILE A 277 8.82 -14.62 10.31
C ILE A 277 7.52 -14.12 10.89
N LEU A 278 7.13 -14.67 12.01
CA LEU A 278 6.06 -14.14 12.84
C LEU A 278 6.66 -13.08 13.78
N ALA A 279 6.59 -11.80 13.37
CA ALA A 279 6.97 -10.69 14.23
C ALA A 279 5.87 -10.39 15.25
N LYS A 280 6.16 -9.56 16.23
CA LYS A 280 5.21 -9.20 17.29
C LYS A 280 5.31 -7.70 17.56
N THR A 281 4.16 -7.05 17.74
CA THR A 281 4.09 -5.65 18.18
C THR A 281 4.42 -5.53 19.66
N GLN A 282 4.59 -4.30 20.17
CA GLN A 282 5.12 -4.04 21.52
C GLN A 282 4.03 -3.98 22.60
N GLY A 283 2.82 -3.58 22.25
CA GLY A 283 1.69 -3.43 23.18
C GLY A 283 1.70 -2.07 23.88
N HIS A 284 1.75 -0.99 23.11
CA HIS A 284 1.62 0.36 23.66
C HIS A 284 0.16 0.72 23.93
N GLN A 285 -0.04 1.66 24.86
CA GLN A 285 -1.35 2.19 25.25
C GLN A 285 -2.36 1.06 25.60
N SER A 286 -3.50 0.96 24.93
CA SER A 286 -4.48 -0.10 25.13
C SER A 286 -4.21 -1.36 24.28
N SER A 287 -3.20 -1.35 23.40
CA SER A 287 -2.82 -2.51 22.60
C SER A 287 -2.23 -3.63 23.45
N THR A 288 -2.37 -4.84 22.97
CA THR A 288 -1.61 -6.00 23.44
C THR A 288 -0.68 -6.49 22.35
N PRO A 289 0.51 -7.05 22.71
CA PRO A 289 1.45 -7.55 21.72
C PRO A 289 0.80 -8.52 20.73
N MET A 290 0.69 -8.13 19.44
CA MET A 290 0.00 -8.86 18.39
C MET A 290 1.01 -9.49 17.41
N PRO A 291 0.88 -10.80 17.10
CA PRO A 291 1.70 -11.42 16.06
C PRO A 291 1.23 -10.99 14.67
N TYR A 292 2.19 -10.77 13.75
CA TYR A 292 1.91 -10.50 12.35
C TYR A 292 3.00 -11.09 11.43
N ARG A 293 2.64 -11.44 10.21
CA ARG A 293 3.58 -11.96 9.21
C ARG A 293 4.50 -10.85 8.72
N ASN A 294 5.81 -11.12 8.65
CA ASN A 294 6.81 -10.16 8.20
C ASN A 294 7.91 -10.83 7.37
N GLN A 295 8.15 -10.33 6.16
CA GLN A 295 9.19 -10.81 5.26
C GLN A 295 10.01 -9.63 4.73
N LYS A 296 10.90 -9.09 5.56
CA LYS A 296 11.72 -7.91 5.24
C LYS A 296 13.18 -8.22 4.96
N ASN A 297 13.68 -9.37 5.40
CA ASN A 297 15.09 -9.70 5.28
C ASN A 297 15.43 -10.08 3.84
N ILE A 298 16.24 -9.26 3.18
CA ILE A 298 16.70 -9.50 1.80
C ILE A 298 18.04 -10.22 1.86
N LEU A 299 18.10 -11.43 1.32
CA LEU A 299 19.32 -12.22 1.19
C LEU A 299 20.13 -11.83 -0.05
N TYR A 300 19.42 -11.45 -1.14
CA TYR A 300 20.05 -11.04 -2.38
C TYR A 300 19.16 -10.06 -3.14
N LYS A 301 19.79 -9.08 -3.78
CA LYS A 301 19.15 -8.19 -4.74
C LYS A 301 20.08 -7.94 -5.90
N GLY A 302 19.60 -8.12 -7.13
CA GLY A 302 20.41 -7.95 -8.32
C GLY A 302 19.59 -7.89 -9.60
N THR A 303 20.30 -7.76 -10.71
CA THR A 303 19.69 -7.67 -12.05
C THR A 303 20.29 -8.71 -12.98
N SER A 304 19.50 -9.19 -13.94
CA SER A 304 19.95 -10.08 -15.01
C SER A 304 19.28 -9.72 -16.32
N THR A 305 19.94 -10.04 -17.43
CA THR A 305 19.36 -9.87 -18.77
C THR A 305 18.47 -11.03 -19.12
N VAL A 306 17.26 -10.75 -19.57
CA VAL A 306 16.36 -11.75 -20.17
C VAL A 306 16.52 -11.70 -21.67
N LYS A 307 16.68 -12.87 -22.31
CA LYS A 307 16.74 -13.06 -23.75
C LYS A 307 15.79 -14.18 -24.15
N ASN A 308 14.93 -13.91 -25.14
CA ASN A 308 13.96 -14.86 -25.68
C ASN A 308 13.01 -15.42 -24.58
N GLY A 309 12.58 -14.52 -23.67
CA GLY A 309 11.69 -14.89 -22.57
C GLY A 309 12.35 -15.86 -21.61
#